data_615f54375145977abd2fb53afb936331
#
_entry.id   615f54375145977abd2fb53afb936331
#
_cell.length_a   1.000
_cell.length_b   1.000
_cell.length_c   1.000
_cell.angle_alpha   90.00
_cell.angle_beta   90.00
_cell.angle_gamma   90.00
#
_symmetry.space_group_name_H-M   'P 1'
#
loop_
_entity.id
_entity.type
_entity.pdbx_description
1 polymer ?
#
loop_
_entity_poly.entity_id
_entity_poly.type
_entity_poly.pdbx_seq_one_letter_code
_entity_poly.pdbx_strand_id
1 'polypeptide(L)'
;MKKTIKKEFLFMAIGLFLVMVIGITVIIGEVTKIEQAEQLVTDGYISMEKYYGRVEKKIETCQKYANILTALSDEDMLIAGDISRNMETEEEAIAQYLTEMEKLTKDISEQSLTDSFMTYSSVNKELMEQLKECRQARDDGDIAKAKSIIGGSALEKIQARESACNDFQEKLDENVKRSSQNMKARTKKTYLISVTIGICFLIICLVTYILVNKAIIQPLKKASLQLNQMVEDIQNGNGDLSIRIPVKRMDEIGQLVTGVNLFVEKLQNIMKQLKDGSSDMDEVADKMNRQAGNIGEETMNMSAVDRKSVV
;
A
#
# COMPACT_ATOMS: atom_id res chain seq x y z
N MET A 1 2.08 -38.69 9.17
CA MET A 1 1.38 -37.82 8.21
C MET A 1 2.23 -37.69 6.95
N LYS A 2 1.75 -38.11 5.78
CA LYS A 2 2.45 -37.90 4.50
C LYS A 2 2.59 -36.40 4.28
N LYS A 3 3.82 -35.89 4.28
CA LYS A 3 4.11 -34.51 3.91
C LYS A 3 3.89 -34.39 2.40
N THR A 4 2.84 -33.72 2.02
CA THR A 4 2.50 -33.47 0.63
C THR A 4 3.07 -32.11 0.24
N ILE A 5 3.88 -32.02 -0.80
CA ILE A 5 4.46 -30.75 -1.31
C ILE A 5 3.37 -29.71 -1.49
N LYS A 6 2.19 -30.14 -1.99
CA LYS A 6 1.01 -29.31 -2.15
C LYS A 6 0.62 -28.59 -0.84
N LYS A 7 0.68 -29.29 0.31
CA LYS A 7 0.34 -28.67 1.61
C LYS A 7 1.43 -27.70 2.08
N GLU A 8 2.70 -28.06 1.93
CA GLU A 8 3.81 -27.17 2.30
C GLU A 8 3.80 -25.89 1.46
N PHE A 9 3.59 -26.01 0.16
CA PHE A 9 3.48 -24.87 -0.75
C PHE A 9 2.25 -23.99 -0.44
N LEU A 10 1.10 -24.62 -0.14
CA LEU A 10 -0.11 -23.91 0.25
C LEU A 10 0.09 -23.13 1.55
N PHE A 11 0.74 -23.73 2.56
CA PHE A 11 1.05 -23.04 3.83
C PHE A 11 2.01 -21.86 3.62
N MET A 12 3.03 -22.01 2.77
CA MET A 12 3.93 -20.90 2.43
C MET A 12 3.21 -19.78 1.69
N ALA A 13 2.37 -20.10 0.72
CA ALA A 13 1.59 -19.14 -0.03
C ALA A 13 0.59 -18.37 0.86
N ILE A 14 -0.12 -19.08 1.74
CA ILE A 14 -1.03 -18.49 2.72
C ILE A 14 -0.25 -17.59 3.69
N GLY A 15 0.89 -18.03 4.20
CA GLY A 15 1.74 -17.25 5.10
C GLY A 15 2.21 -15.93 4.45
N LEU A 16 2.67 -16.00 3.21
CA LEU A 16 3.11 -14.83 2.44
C LEU A 16 1.96 -13.86 2.16
N PHE A 17 0.78 -14.40 1.82
CA PHE A 17 -0.44 -13.61 1.62
C PHE A 17 -0.89 -12.91 2.91
N LEU A 18 -0.88 -13.62 4.05
CA LEU A 18 -1.24 -13.04 5.35
C LEU A 18 -0.30 -11.91 5.74
N VAL A 19 1.02 -12.07 5.58
CA VAL A 19 2.00 -11.01 5.87
C VAL A 19 1.75 -9.78 4.98
N MET A 20 1.44 -9.99 3.70
CA MET A 20 1.09 -8.91 2.78
C MET A 20 -0.18 -8.17 3.22
N VAL A 21 -1.25 -8.89 3.56
CA VAL A 21 -2.52 -8.30 4.02
C VAL A 21 -2.32 -7.52 5.30
N ILE A 22 -1.62 -8.08 6.30
CA ILE A 22 -1.31 -7.38 7.55
C ILE A 22 -0.49 -6.10 7.28
N GLY A 23 0.54 -6.19 6.44
CA GLY A 23 1.38 -5.06 6.08
C GLY A 23 0.58 -3.92 5.43
N ILE A 24 -0.28 -4.24 4.46
CA ILE A 24 -1.17 -3.27 3.80
C ILE A 24 -2.13 -2.64 4.80
N THR A 25 -2.75 -3.43 5.69
CA THR A 25 -3.71 -2.93 6.69
C THR A 25 -3.04 -1.94 7.65
N VAL A 26 -1.82 -2.23 8.10
CA VAL A 26 -1.04 -1.33 8.96
C VAL A 26 -0.71 -0.02 8.23
N ILE A 27 -0.25 -0.09 6.98
CA ILE A 27 0.07 1.10 6.18
C ILE A 27 -1.18 1.96 5.97
N ILE A 28 -2.31 1.37 5.58
CA ILE A 28 -3.59 2.10 5.40
C ILE A 28 -3.98 2.81 6.70
N GLY A 29 -3.92 2.12 7.84
CA GLY A 29 -4.24 2.72 9.13
C GLY A 29 -3.35 3.91 9.51
N GLU A 30 -2.06 3.88 9.18
CA GLU A 30 -1.16 5.01 9.43
C GLU A 30 -1.38 6.16 8.41
N VAL A 31 -1.67 5.85 7.15
CA VAL A 31 -1.99 6.87 6.13
C VAL A 31 -3.28 7.61 6.49
N THR A 32 -4.32 6.92 6.93
CA THR A 32 -5.57 7.55 7.37
C THR A 32 -5.36 8.53 8.54
N LYS A 33 -4.46 8.21 9.48
CA LYS A 33 -4.11 9.14 10.58
C LYS A 33 -3.36 10.38 10.10
N ILE A 34 -2.55 10.27 9.05
CA ILE A 34 -1.87 11.42 8.42
C ILE A 34 -2.90 12.30 7.72
N GLU A 35 -3.81 11.70 6.96
CA GLU A 35 -4.89 12.41 6.26
C GLU A 35 -5.78 13.20 7.24
N GLN A 36 -6.19 12.59 8.36
CA GLN A 36 -6.92 13.29 9.42
C GLN A 36 -6.13 14.47 10.01
N ALA A 37 -4.83 14.31 10.22
CA ALA A 37 -3.98 15.38 10.72
C ALA A 37 -3.80 16.50 9.68
N GLU A 38 -3.74 16.18 8.39
CA GLU A 38 -3.68 17.12 7.29
C GLU A 38 -4.97 17.93 7.17
N GLN A 39 -6.12 17.27 7.24
CA GLN A 39 -7.43 17.94 7.25
C GLN A 39 -7.55 18.90 8.43
N LEU A 40 -7.13 18.52 9.62
CA LEU A 40 -7.12 19.40 10.79
C LEU A 40 -6.28 20.65 10.55
N VAL A 41 -5.12 20.53 9.92
CA VAL A 41 -4.28 21.68 9.60
C VAL A 41 -4.92 22.54 8.53
N THR A 42 -5.39 21.94 7.44
CA THR A 42 -5.87 22.67 6.26
C THR A 42 -7.25 23.27 6.47
N ASP A 43 -8.20 22.45 6.90
CA ASP A 43 -9.60 22.87 7.03
C ASP A 43 -9.86 23.54 8.38
N GLY A 44 -9.11 23.18 9.41
CA GLY A 44 -9.19 23.78 10.74
C GLY A 44 -8.34 25.04 10.86
N TYR A 45 -7.04 24.86 11.06
CA TYR A 45 -6.15 25.97 11.44
C TYR A 45 -5.94 27.02 10.33
N ILE A 46 -5.72 26.62 9.08
CA ILE A 46 -5.53 27.56 7.96
C ILE A 46 -6.82 28.35 7.70
N SER A 47 -7.97 27.70 7.82
CA SER A 47 -9.25 28.40 7.71
C SER A 47 -9.47 29.38 8.86
N MET A 48 -9.07 29.02 10.08
CA MET A 48 -9.09 29.90 11.25
C MET A 48 -8.24 31.15 11.02
N GLU A 49 -6.98 31.00 10.58
CA GLU A 49 -6.07 32.08 10.27
C GLU A 49 -6.63 33.01 9.18
N LYS A 50 -7.24 32.45 8.15
CA LYS A 50 -7.89 33.20 7.08
C LYS A 50 -9.07 34.05 7.60
N TYR A 51 -9.91 33.47 8.46
CA TYR A 51 -11.02 34.23 9.04
C TYR A 51 -10.52 35.27 10.02
N TYR A 52 -9.51 34.98 10.86
CA TYR A 52 -8.85 35.93 11.73
C TYR A 52 -8.37 37.16 10.94
N GLY A 53 -7.58 36.95 9.87
CA GLY A 53 -7.09 38.08 9.06
C GLY A 53 -8.21 38.89 8.39
N ARG A 54 -9.33 38.25 8.05
CA ARG A 54 -10.51 38.97 7.53
C ARG A 54 -11.21 39.81 8.60
N VAL A 55 -11.38 39.25 9.79
CA VAL A 55 -11.97 39.98 10.93
C VAL A 55 -11.14 41.21 11.27
N GLU A 56 -9.81 41.04 11.42
CA GLU A 56 -8.91 42.14 11.74
C GLU A 56 -9.00 43.29 10.73
N LYS A 57 -8.93 42.95 9.43
CA LYS A 57 -9.04 43.96 8.36
C LYS A 57 -10.39 44.70 8.36
N LYS A 58 -11.48 43.98 8.62
CA LYS A 58 -12.82 44.57 8.64
C LYS A 58 -13.06 45.43 9.86
N ILE A 59 -12.53 45.07 11.04
CA ILE A 59 -12.57 45.90 12.24
C ILE A 59 -11.78 47.18 12.01
N GLU A 60 -10.59 47.09 11.41
CA GLU A 60 -9.82 48.31 11.04
C GLU A 60 -10.63 49.22 10.09
N THR A 61 -11.34 48.63 9.14
CA THR A 61 -12.21 49.35 8.21
C THR A 61 -13.38 50.04 8.96
N CYS A 62 -14.07 49.33 9.87
CA CYS A 62 -15.12 49.92 10.71
C CYS A 62 -14.61 51.06 11.57
N GLN A 63 -13.40 50.94 12.16
CA GLN A 63 -12.77 52.05 12.92
C GLN A 63 -12.49 53.27 12.03
N LYS A 64 -11.99 53.08 10.83
CA LYS A 64 -11.80 54.16 9.84
C LYS A 64 -13.14 54.82 9.49
N TYR A 65 -14.19 54.07 9.23
CA TYR A 65 -15.52 54.61 8.95
C TYR A 65 -16.07 55.40 10.14
N ALA A 66 -15.95 54.89 11.37
CA ALA A 66 -16.41 55.56 12.55
C ALA A 66 -15.66 56.91 12.75
N ASN A 67 -14.34 56.94 12.53
CA ASN A 67 -13.54 58.18 12.59
C ASN A 67 -14.02 59.17 11.48
N ILE A 68 -14.29 58.73 10.25
CA ILE A 68 -14.78 59.59 9.19
C ILE A 68 -16.18 60.13 9.55
N LEU A 69 -17.08 59.29 10.03
CA LEU A 69 -18.44 59.67 10.45
C LEU A 69 -18.40 60.76 11.52
N THR A 70 -17.47 60.72 12.47
CA THR A 70 -17.32 61.73 13.50
C THR A 70 -16.63 63.04 13.04
N ALA A 71 -15.90 63.00 11.92
CA ALA A 71 -15.23 64.16 11.33
C ALA A 71 -16.09 64.94 10.36
N LEU A 72 -17.12 64.29 9.72
CA LEU A 72 -18.01 64.92 8.78
C LEU A 72 -18.93 65.96 9.45
N SER A 73 -19.21 67.08 8.72
CA SER A 73 -20.17 68.12 9.14
C SER A 73 -21.62 67.66 8.93
N ASP A 74 -22.58 68.46 9.43
CA ASP A 74 -24.01 68.20 9.21
C ASP A 74 -24.44 68.40 7.74
N GLU A 75 -23.65 69.15 6.96
CA GLU A 75 -23.90 69.37 5.53
C GLU A 75 -23.57 68.12 4.68
N ASP A 76 -22.74 67.19 5.23
CA ASP A 76 -22.25 65.98 4.53
C ASP A 76 -23.16 64.75 4.74
N MET A 77 -24.45 64.92 5.01
CA MET A 77 -25.39 63.85 5.37
C MET A 77 -25.44 62.70 4.35
N LEU A 78 -25.33 62.98 3.03
CA LEU A 78 -25.35 61.94 1.99
C LEU A 78 -24.10 61.07 2.09
N ILE A 79 -22.93 61.66 2.28
CA ILE A 79 -21.67 60.95 2.43
C ILE A 79 -21.70 60.12 3.73
N ALA A 80 -22.18 60.70 4.82
CA ALA A 80 -22.33 60.02 6.09
C ALA A 80 -23.26 58.78 5.98
N GLY A 81 -24.38 58.90 5.27
CA GLY A 81 -25.31 57.80 5.04
C GLY A 81 -24.70 56.64 4.20
N ASP A 82 -23.85 56.95 3.20
CA ASP A 82 -23.14 55.94 2.43
C ASP A 82 -22.09 55.22 3.27
N ILE A 83 -21.33 55.94 4.08
CA ILE A 83 -20.33 55.35 5.00
C ILE A 83 -21.00 54.53 6.09
N SER A 84 -22.16 54.99 6.64
CA SER A 84 -22.94 54.24 7.63
C SER A 84 -23.39 52.91 7.08
N ARG A 85 -23.93 52.84 5.86
CA ARG A 85 -24.34 51.59 5.19
C ARG A 85 -23.14 50.63 4.92
N ASN A 86 -22.02 51.21 4.47
CA ASN A 86 -20.80 50.40 4.26
C ASN A 86 -20.29 49.82 5.58
N MET A 87 -20.33 50.59 6.66
CA MET A 87 -19.93 50.16 7.99
C MET A 87 -20.83 49.03 8.51
N GLU A 88 -22.18 49.13 8.29
CA GLU A 88 -23.13 48.08 8.64
C GLU A 88 -22.85 46.76 7.90
N THR A 89 -22.53 46.84 6.60
CA THR A 89 -22.11 45.64 5.82
C THR A 89 -20.88 44.97 6.39
N GLU A 90 -19.90 45.77 6.85
CA GLU A 90 -18.68 45.23 7.49
C GLU A 90 -18.96 44.62 8.88
N GLU A 91 -19.87 45.25 9.67
CA GLU A 91 -20.33 44.73 10.97
C GLU A 91 -20.98 43.34 10.83
N GLU A 92 -21.88 43.16 9.85
CA GLU A 92 -22.50 41.87 9.58
C GLU A 92 -21.48 40.80 9.17
N ALA A 93 -20.53 41.16 8.31
CA ALA A 93 -19.50 40.23 7.87
C ALA A 93 -18.58 39.82 9.01
N ILE A 94 -18.22 40.73 9.94
CA ILE A 94 -17.44 40.42 11.15
C ILE A 94 -18.19 39.41 12.01
N ALA A 95 -19.49 39.64 12.28
CA ALA A 95 -20.30 38.73 13.08
C ALA A 95 -20.37 37.31 12.45
N GLN A 96 -20.51 37.25 11.14
CA GLN A 96 -20.49 35.98 10.41
C GLN A 96 -19.13 35.27 10.55
N TYR A 97 -18.02 35.96 10.34
CA TYR A 97 -16.69 35.36 10.45
C TYR A 97 -16.37 34.88 11.87
N LEU A 98 -16.75 35.65 12.91
CA LEU A 98 -16.60 35.22 14.30
C LEU A 98 -17.43 33.95 14.59
N THR A 99 -18.61 33.80 13.98
CA THR A 99 -19.44 32.58 14.10
C THR A 99 -18.77 31.39 13.41
N GLU A 100 -18.19 31.57 12.21
CA GLU A 100 -17.46 30.50 11.54
C GLU A 100 -16.20 30.09 12.32
N MET A 101 -15.48 31.07 12.91
CA MET A 101 -14.32 30.77 13.78
C MET A 101 -14.74 30.00 15.04
N GLU A 102 -15.90 30.30 15.63
CA GLU A 102 -16.44 29.53 16.77
C GLU A 102 -16.74 28.08 16.42
N LYS A 103 -17.25 27.81 15.22
CA LYS A 103 -17.44 26.42 14.75
C LYS A 103 -16.09 25.71 14.62
N LEU A 104 -15.12 26.38 14.00
CA LEU A 104 -13.79 25.82 13.82
C LEU A 104 -13.10 25.49 15.14
N THR A 105 -13.27 26.29 16.21
CA THR A 105 -12.70 25.97 17.53
C THR A 105 -13.28 24.70 18.13
N LYS A 106 -14.57 24.43 17.88
CA LYS A 106 -15.22 23.18 18.32
C LYS A 106 -14.71 21.98 17.53
N ASP A 107 -14.50 22.13 16.23
CA ASP A 107 -13.99 21.05 15.36
C ASP A 107 -12.51 20.73 15.67
N ILE A 108 -11.72 21.76 15.93
CA ILE A 108 -10.29 21.63 16.33
C ILE A 108 -10.17 20.99 17.72
N SER A 109 -11.09 21.30 18.65
CA SER A 109 -11.17 20.74 20.00
C SER A 109 -9.92 20.92 20.86
N GLU A 110 -9.16 22.03 20.65
CA GLU A 110 -8.00 22.42 21.45
C GLU A 110 -8.41 23.47 22.49
N GLN A 111 -8.38 23.11 23.76
CA GLN A 111 -8.90 23.95 24.84
C GLN A 111 -8.23 25.31 24.91
N SER A 112 -6.87 25.36 24.82
CA SER A 112 -6.13 26.62 24.89
C SER A 112 -6.48 27.60 23.77
N LEU A 113 -6.72 27.07 22.56
CA LEU A 113 -7.16 27.88 21.40
C LEU A 113 -8.60 28.33 21.58
N THR A 114 -9.45 27.49 22.13
CA THR A 114 -10.85 27.80 22.41
C THR A 114 -10.96 28.95 23.44
N ASP A 115 -10.21 28.85 24.53
CA ASP A 115 -10.22 29.88 25.59
C ASP A 115 -9.70 31.23 25.10
N SER A 116 -8.58 31.24 24.34
CA SER A 116 -8.06 32.48 23.74
C SER A 116 -9.01 33.05 22.68
N PHE A 117 -9.65 32.20 21.87
CA PHE A 117 -10.68 32.63 20.91
C PHE A 117 -11.91 33.25 21.62
N MET A 118 -12.39 32.66 22.70
CA MET A 118 -13.50 33.21 23.46
C MET A 118 -13.18 34.63 23.96
N THR A 119 -11.97 34.83 24.48
CA THR A 119 -11.48 36.19 24.90
C THR A 119 -11.44 37.11 23.69
N TYR A 120 -10.79 36.68 22.60
CA TYR A 120 -10.71 37.46 21.35
C TYR A 120 -12.10 37.83 20.82
N SER A 121 -13.02 36.90 20.77
CA SER A 121 -14.39 37.11 20.29
C SER A 121 -15.15 38.08 21.19
N SER A 122 -15.02 37.96 22.52
CA SER A 122 -15.70 38.85 23.47
C SER A 122 -15.26 40.30 23.31
N VAL A 123 -13.94 40.55 23.31
CA VAL A 123 -13.42 41.94 23.19
C VAL A 123 -13.74 42.58 21.84
N ASN A 124 -13.77 41.78 20.78
CA ASN A 124 -14.17 42.26 19.44
C ASN A 124 -15.67 42.57 19.37
N LYS A 125 -16.53 41.74 19.96
CA LYS A 125 -17.97 42.01 20.06
C LYS A 125 -18.25 43.32 20.86
N GLU A 126 -17.55 43.48 21.95
CA GLU A 126 -17.66 44.73 22.78
C GLU A 126 -17.22 45.97 22.00
N LEU A 127 -16.13 45.89 21.24
CA LEU A 127 -15.70 47.01 20.36
C LEU A 127 -16.73 47.27 19.27
N MET A 128 -17.21 46.21 18.62
CA MET A 128 -18.23 46.36 17.54
C MET A 128 -19.51 46.99 18.06
N GLU A 129 -19.93 46.71 19.30
CA GLU A 129 -21.10 47.36 19.90
C GLU A 129 -20.85 48.87 20.07
N GLN A 130 -19.65 49.28 20.52
CA GLN A 130 -19.31 50.71 20.61
C GLN A 130 -19.25 51.40 19.26
N LEU A 131 -18.72 50.73 18.23
CA LEU A 131 -18.67 51.27 16.87
C LEU A 131 -20.06 51.42 16.26
N LYS A 132 -20.94 50.45 16.53
CA LYS A 132 -22.34 50.48 16.13
C LYS A 132 -23.12 51.60 16.82
N GLU A 133 -22.93 51.80 18.14
CA GLU A 133 -23.52 52.93 18.87
C GLU A 133 -23.01 54.26 18.30
N CYS A 134 -21.73 54.38 17.94
CA CYS A 134 -21.17 55.58 17.30
C CYS A 134 -21.89 55.85 15.94
N ARG A 135 -22.04 54.81 15.11
CA ARG A 135 -22.75 54.89 13.82
C ARG A 135 -24.21 55.36 14.02
N GLN A 136 -24.93 54.73 14.94
CA GLN A 136 -26.31 55.10 15.26
C GLN A 136 -26.46 56.53 15.75
N ALA A 137 -25.58 56.95 16.68
CA ALA A 137 -25.60 58.34 17.16
C ALA A 137 -25.38 59.34 16.02
N ARG A 138 -24.51 59.01 15.05
CA ARG A 138 -24.33 59.84 13.84
C ARG A 138 -25.56 59.85 12.93
N ASP A 139 -26.21 58.72 12.72
CA ASP A 139 -27.44 58.59 11.91
C ASP A 139 -28.60 59.34 12.55
N ASP A 140 -28.65 59.45 13.90
CA ASP A 140 -29.61 60.22 14.66
C ASP A 140 -29.26 61.73 14.70
N GLY A 141 -28.14 62.15 14.11
CA GLY A 141 -27.67 63.54 14.10
C GLY A 141 -26.92 63.98 15.37
N ASP A 142 -26.65 63.09 16.33
CA ASP A 142 -25.92 63.39 17.57
C ASP A 142 -24.41 63.22 17.41
N ILE A 143 -23.78 64.14 16.67
CA ILE A 143 -22.33 64.11 16.41
C ILE A 143 -21.54 64.21 17.72
N ALA A 144 -22.03 64.95 18.75
CA ALA A 144 -21.34 65.07 20.01
C ALA A 144 -21.21 63.72 20.73
N LYS A 145 -22.32 62.95 20.76
CA LYS A 145 -22.32 61.57 21.29
C LYS A 145 -21.42 60.68 20.50
N ALA A 146 -21.47 60.69 19.15
CA ALA A 146 -20.61 59.88 18.30
C ALA A 146 -19.11 60.15 18.57
N LYS A 147 -18.73 61.40 18.68
CA LYS A 147 -17.33 61.80 19.05
C LYS A 147 -16.92 61.33 20.45
N SER A 148 -17.84 61.41 21.43
CA SER A 148 -17.59 60.92 22.78
C SER A 148 -17.36 59.43 22.83
N ILE A 149 -18.11 58.62 22.03
CA ILE A 149 -17.94 57.18 21.96
C ILE A 149 -16.54 56.84 21.38
N ILE A 150 -16.16 57.42 20.23
CA ILE A 150 -14.87 57.12 19.57
C ILE A 150 -13.67 57.59 20.42
N GLY A 151 -13.75 58.77 21.04
CA GLY A 151 -12.66 59.31 21.90
C GLY A 151 -12.61 58.70 23.30
N GLY A 152 -13.65 57.99 23.73
CA GLY A 152 -13.77 57.37 25.07
C GLY A 152 -13.87 55.87 25.04
N SER A 153 -15.11 55.34 25.13
CA SER A 153 -15.38 53.92 25.32
C SER A 153 -14.85 53.02 24.20
N ALA A 154 -14.90 53.45 22.95
CA ALA A 154 -14.35 52.69 21.84
C ALA A 154 -12.81 52.66 21.89
N LEU A 155 -12.14 53.77 22.26
CA LEU A 155 -10.69 53.81 22.39
C LEU A 155 -10.17 52.86 23.48
N GLU A 156 -10.88 52.78 24.63
CA GLU A 156 -10.56 51.81 25.68
C GLU A 156 -10.66 50.37 25.20
N LYS A 157 -11.70 50.07 24.42
CA LYS A 157 -11.89 48.71 23.84
C LYS A 157 -10.85 48.40 22.77
N ILE A 158 -10.42 49.36 21.96
CA ILE A 158 -9.34 49.17 20.97
C ILE A 158 -8.03 48.82 21.69
N GLN A 159 -7.69 49.48 22.82
CA GLN A 159 -6.51 49.16 23.59
C GLN A 159 -6.59 47.80 24.29
N ALA A 160 -7.75 47.47 24.87
CA ALA A 160 -7.97 46.18 25.54
C ALA A 160 -7.88 45.01 24.60
N ARG A 161 -8.33 45.16 23.33
CA ARG A 161 -8.32 44.04 22.34
C ARG A 161 -6.92 43.67 21.86
N GLU A 162 -5.93 44.56 21.88
CA GLU A 162 -4.57 44.30 21.38
C GLU A 162 -3.95 43.08 22.08
N SER A 163 -4.08 42.97 23.40
CA SER A 163 -3.61 41.83 24.16
C SER A 163 -4.33 40.52 23.79
N ALA A 164 -5.65 40.57 23.59
CA ALA A 164 -6.46 39.40 23.23
C ALA A 164 -6.18 38.95 21.79
N CYS A 165 -5.94 39.86 20.85
CA CYS A 165 -5.53 39.57 19.49
C CYS A 165 -4.17 38.87 19.44
N ASN A 166 -3.19 39.42 20.18
CA ASN A 166 -1.84 38.86 20.26
C ASN A 166 -1.85 37.45 20.90
N ASP A 167 -2.58 37.27 22.01
CA ASP A 167 -2.72 35.96 22.66
C ASP A 167 -3.38 34.92 21.71
N PHE A 168 -4.46 35.30 21.07
CA PHE A 168 -5.15 34.39 20.12
C PHE A 168 -4.26 34.02 18.93
N GLN A 169 -3.54 35.01 18.35
CA GLN A 169 -2.62 34.76 17.25
C GLN A 169 -1.46 33.86 17.68
N GLU A 170 -0.86 34.11 18.85
CA GLU A 170 0.21 33.27 19.40
C GLU A 170 -0.26 31.85 19.60
N LYS A 171 -1.46 31.66 20.19
CA LYS A 171 -2.03 30.29 20.38
C LYS A 171 -2.35 29.61 19.06
N LEU A 172 -2.85 30.36 18.08
CA LEU A 172 -3.09 29.82 16.74
C LEU A 172 -1.79 29.35 16.09
N ASP A 173 -0.75 30.18 16.08
CA ASP A 173 0.56 29.87 15.50
C ASP A 173 1.23 28.67 16.21
N GLU A 174 1.18 28.62 17.55
CA GLU A 174 1.68 27.49 18.32
C GLU A 174 1.01 26.19 17.93
N ASN A 175 -0.32 26.20 17.81
CA ASN A 175 -1.09 25.01 17.45
C ASN A 175 -0.87 24.58 16.00
N VAL A 176 -0.79 25.51 15.06
CA VAL A 176 -0.41 25.23 13.66
C VAL A 176 0.96 24.58 13.61
N LYS A 177 1.96 25.17 14.30
CA LYS A 177 3.33 24.64 14.34
C LYS A 177 3.39 23.26 14.96
N ARG A 178 2.73 23.05 16.11
CA ARG A 178 2.66 21.76 16.81
C ARG A 178 2.00 20.69 15.94
N SER A 179 0.87 21.02 15.30
CA SER A 179 0.14 20.10 14.42
C SER A 179 0.95 19.73 13.18
N SER A 180 1.61 20.72 12.55
CA SER A 180 2.51 20.48 11.42
C SER A 180 3.72 19.62 11.80
N GLN A 181 4.34 19.85 12.96
CA GLN A 181 5.44 19.02 13.46
C GLN A 181 4.98 17.57 13.74
N ASN A 182 3.81 17.40 14.36
CA ASN A 182 3.21 16.09 14.61
C ASN A 182 2.93 15.35 13.32
N MET A 183 2.40 16.03 12.31
CA MET A 183 2.15 15.47 10.97
C MET A 183 3.47 15.00 10.32
N LYS A 184 4.53 15.83 10.34
CA LYS A 184 5.86 15.47 9.83
C LYS A 184 6.44 14.25 10.57
N ALA A 185 6.32 14.21 11.89
CA ALA A 185 6.81 13.09 12.71
C ALA A 185 6.04 11.79 12.37
N ARG A 186 4.72 11.86 12.22
CA ARG A 186 3.87 10.72 11.80
C ARG A 186 4.25 10.24 10.40
N THR A 187 4.40 11.15 9.43
CA THR A 187 4.83 10.81 8.06
C THR A 187 6.17 10.09 8.06
N LYS A 188 7.17 10.59 8.82
CA LYS A 188 8.47 9.92 8.95
C LYS A 188 8.34 8.53 9.58
N LYS A 189 7.52 8.39 10.61
CA LYS A 189 7.26 7.09 11.27
C LYS A 189 6.61 6.11 10.29
N THR A 190 5.59 6.54 9.55
CA THR A 190 4.90 5.72 8.54
C THR A 190 5.84 5.27 7.44
N TYR A 191 6.72 6.18 6.97
CA TYR A 191 7.75 5.84 5.99
C TYR A 191 8.69 4.73 6.53
N LEU A 192 9.19 4.87 7.76
CA LEU A 192 10.06 3.84 8.37
C LEU A 192 9.34 2.49 8.52
N ILE A 193 8.09 2.50 8.95
CA ILE A 193 7.26 1.28 9.06
C ILE A 193 7.12 0.62 7.69
N SER A 194 6.79 1.39 6.65
CA SER A 194 6.60 0.90 5.29
C SER A 194 7.88 0.27 4.72
N VAL A 195 9.03 0.93 4.92
CA VAL A 195 10.34 0.40 4.50
C VAL A 195 10.67 -0.90 5.25
N THR A 196 10.42 -0.94 6.57
CA THR A 196 10.65 -2.15 7.38
C THR A 196 9.80 -3.32 6.92
N ILE A 197 8.50 -3.10 6.67
CA ILE A 197 7.58 -4.12 6.12
C ILE A 197 8.09 -4.60 4.77
N GLY A 198 8.51 -3.69 3.89
CA GLY A 198 9.06 -4.03 2.57
C GLY A 198 10.31 -4.92 2.66
N ILE A 199 11.25 -4.59 3.55
CA ILE A 199 12.45 -5.40 3.78
C ILE A 199 12.09 -6.78 4.33
N CYS A 200 11.21 -6.87 5.32
CA CYS A 200 10.74 -8.14 5.87
C CYS A 200 10.09 -9.02 4.79
N PHE A 201 9.26 -8.42 3.92
CA PHE A 201 8.63 -9.12 2.81
C PHE A 201 9.67 -9.68 1.82
N LEU A 202 10.69 -8.89 1.46
CA LEU A 202 11.78 -9.35 0.58
C LEU A 202 12.56 -10.51 1.20
N ILE A 203 12.83 -10.46 2.51
CA ILE A 203 13.51 -11.56 3.22
C ILE A 203 12.65 -12.83 3.16
N ILE A 204 11.36 -12.74 3.42
CA ILE A 204 10.43 -13.88 3.35
C ILE A 204 10.39 -14.46 1.94
N CYS A 205 10.32 -13.62 0.90
CA CYS A 205 10.37 -14.06 -0.50
C CYS A 205 11.68 -14.80 -0.82
N LEU A 206 12.81 -14.28 -0.36
CA LEU A 206 14.12 -14.92 -0.55
C LEU A 206 14.19 -16.30 0.13
N VAL A 207 13.73 -16.37 1.37
CA VAL A 207 13.67 -17.65 2.12
C VAL A 207 12.78 -18.66 1.40
N THR A 208 11.59 -18.22 0.97
CA THR A 208 10.65 -19.06 0.22
C THR A 208 11.27 -19.56 -1.08
N TYR A 209 11.97 -18.69 -1.84
CA TYR A 209 12.67 -19.07 -3.06
C TYR A 209 13.75 -20.15 -2.79
N ILE A 210 14.55 -19.98 -1.74
CA ILE A 210 15.59 -20.96 -1.37
C ILE A 210 14.97 -22.32 -1.00
N LEU A 211 13.87 -22.31 -0.24
CA LEU A 211 13.14 -23.52 0.16
C LEU A 211 12.57 -24.24 -1.06
N VAL A 212 11.89 -23.54 -1.97
CA VAL A 212 11.33 -24.11 -3.21
C VAL A 212 12.44 -24.66 -4.10
N ASN A 213 13.54 -23.93 -4.25
CA ASN A 213 14.68 -24.38 -5.06
C ASN A 213 15.27 -25.70 -4.53
N LYS A 214 15.53 -25.78 -3.21
CA LYS A 214 16.09 -27.00 -2.57
C LYS A 214 15.08 -28.14 -2.50
N ALA A 215 13.81 -27.85 -2.24
CA ALA A 215 12.81 -28.86 -2.00
C ALA A 215 12.18 -29.44 -3.29
N ILE A 216 12.09 -28.64 -4.35
CA ILE A 216 11.37 -29.04 -5.59
C ILE A 216 12.30 -29.00 -6.80
N ILE A 217 12.92 -27.86 -7.08
CA ILE A 217 13.63 -27.64 -8.35
C ILE A 217 14.86 -28.55 -8.48
N GLN A 218 15.71 -28.59 -7.46
CA GLN A 218 16.94 -29.39 -7.50
C GLN A 218 16.67 -30.91 -7.61
N PRO A 219 15.77 -31.54 -6.82
CA PRO A 219 15.45 -32.95 -6.97
C PRO A 219 14.86 -33.29 -8.34
N LEU A 220 13.97 -32.45 -8.85
CA LEU A 220 13.36 -32.64 -10.16
C LEU A 220 14.41 -32.55 -11.29
N LYS A 221 15.30 -31.56 -11.22
CA LYS A 221 16.39 -31.40 -12.19
C LYS A 221 17.34 -32.60 -12.18
N LYS A 222 17.66 -33.13 -10.99
CA LYS A 222 18.50 -34.34 -10.88
C LYS A 222 17.84 -35.58 -11.50
N ALA A 223 16.54 -35.78 -11.22
CA ALA A 223 15.79 -36.88 -11.80
C ALA A 223 15.70 -36.76 -13.33
N SER A 224 15.46 -35.56 -13.86
CA SER A 224 15.43 -35.32 -15.30
C SER A 224 16.79 -35.55 -15.97
N LEU A 225 17.89 -35.09 -15.36
CA LEU A 225 19.22 -35.31 -15.91
C LEU A 225 19.59 -36.79 -15.94
N GLN A 226 19.29 -37.54 -14.88
CA GLN A 226 19.55 -38.98 -14.84
C GLN A 226 18.71 -39.75 -15.86
N LEU A 227 17.45 -39.34 -16.06
CA LEU A 227 16.61 -39.96 -17.08
C LEU A 227 17.14 -39.67 -18.49
N ASN A 228 17.55 -38.44 -18.78
CA ASN A 228 18.13 -38.09 -20.07
C ASN A 228 19.43 -38.87 -20.36
N GLN A 229 20.29 -38.98 -19.34
CA GLN A 229 21.53 -39.75 -19.44
C GLN A 229 21.24 -41.24 -19.75
N MET A 230 20.26 -41.86 -19.06
CA MET A 230 19.84 -43.22 -19.36
C MET A 230 19.32 -43.39 -20.82
N VAL A 231 18.53 -42.40 -21.30
CA VAL A 231 18.04 -42.43 -22.69
C VAL A 231 19.19 -42.34 -23.69
N GLU A 232 20.16 -41.45 -23.45
CA GLU A 232 21.34 -41.27 -24.30
C GLU A 232 22.22 -42.53 -24.28
N ASP A 233 22.45 -43.14 -23.13
CA ASP A 233 23.21 -44.38 -23.00
C ASP A 233 22.54 -45.56 -23.73
N ILE A 234 21.21 -45.65 -23.66
CA ILE A 234 20.43 -46.65 -24.42
C ILE A 234 20.60 -46.41 -25.92
N GLN A 235 20.50 -45.17 -26.41
CA GLN A 235 20.64 -44.84 -27.84
C GLN A 235 22.02 -45.17 -28.38
N ASN A 236 23.04 -45.01 -27.55
CA ASN A 236 24.45 -45.28 -27.91
C ASN A 236 24.86 -46.77 -27.74
N GLY A 237 23.90 -47.64 -27.40
CA GLY A 237 24.14 -49.08 -27.22
C GLY A 237 24.85 -49.47 -25.94
N ASN A 238 25.12 -48.52 -25.03
CA ASN A 238 25.79 -48.74 -23.75
C ASN A 238 24.83 -48.60 -22.57
N GLY A 239 23.55 -48.78 -22.78
CA GLY A 239 22.50 -48.54 -21.78
C GLY A 239 22.56 -49.48 -20.58
N ASP A 240 23.03 -48.96 -19.43
CA ASP A 240 22.91 -49.66 -18.15
C ASP A 240 21.55 -49.37 -17.51
N LEU A 241 20.63 -50.30 -17.71
CA LEU A 241 19.27 -50.27 -17.13
C LEU A 241 19.27 -50.70 -15.64
N SER A 242 20.42 -50.99 -15.02
CA SER A 242 20.50 -51.35 -13.60
C SER A 242 20.51 -50.14 -12.68
N ILE A 243 20.84 -48.94 -13.19
CA ILE A 243 20.88 -47.69 -12.45
C ILE A 243 19.50 -47.30 -11.95
N ARG A 244 19.38 -46.89 -10.70
CA ARG A 244 18.14 -46.43 -10.09
C ARG A 244 18.33 -45.04 -9.49
N ILE A 245 17.35 -44.17 -9.59
CA ILE A 245 17.31 -42.86 -8.97
C ILE A 245 16.99 -43.05 -7.47
N PRO A 246 17.84 -42.56 -6.53
CA PRO A 246 17.59 -42.78 -5.11
C PRO A 246 16.34 -42.04 -4.62
N VAL A 247 15.37 -42.77 -4.07
CA VAL A 247 14.15 -42.24 -3.48
C VAL A 247 14.43 -41.79 -2.04
N LYS A 248 14.71 -40.49 -1.83
CA LYS A 248 14.98 -39.93 -0.50
C LYS A 248 13.75 -39.30 0.16
N ARG A 249 12.60 -39.25 -0.51
CA ARG A 249 11.40 -38.56 -0.09
C ARG A 249 10.16 -39.43 -0.29
N MET A 250 9.14 -39.22 0.56
CA MET A 250 7.84 -39.92 0.47
C MET A 250 6.68 -39.01 0.01
N ASP A 251 7.02 -37.93 -0.66
CA ASP A 251 6.08 -36.96 -1.22
C ASP A 251 5.84 -37.22 -2.74
N GLU A 252 5.19 -36.30 -3.43
CA GLU A 252 4.86 -36.39 -4.84
C GLU A 252 6.10 -36.54 -5.73
N ILE A 253 7.25 -35.92 -5.35
CA ILE A 253 8.52 -36.09 -6.06
C ILE A 253 9.07 -37.50 -5.83
N GLY A 254 8.97 -38.05 -4.62
CA GLY A 254 9.33 -39.43 -4.32
C GLY A 254 8.49 -40.42 -5.11
N GLN A 255 7.18 -40.18 -5.25
CA GLN A 255 6.29 -41.02 -6.09
C GLN A 255 6.65 -40.96 -7.58
N LEU A 256 6.99 -39.76 -8.10
CA LEU A 256 7.47 -39.58 -9.48
C LEU A 256 8.74 -40.41 -9.71
N VAL A 257 9.73 -40.29 -8.82
CA VAL A 257 11.00 -41.04 -8.90
C VAL A 257 10.75 -42.56 -8.84
N THR A 258 9.85 -43.00 -7.98
CA THR A 258 9.44 -44.42 -7.90
C THR A 258 8.82 -44.88 -9.21
N GLY A 259 7.94 -44.07 -9.80
CA GLY A 259 7.33 -44.36 -11.11
C GLY A 259 8.37 -44.49 -12.23
N VAL A 260 9.36 -43.59 -12.26
CA VAL A 260 10.49 -43.66 -13.20
C VAL A 260 11.31 -44.93 -13.00
N ASN A 261 11.67 -45.27 -11.74
CA ASN A 261 12.41 -46.51 -11.45
C ASN A 261 11.64 -47.76 -11.88
N LEU A 262 10.33 -47.82 -11.68
CA LEU A 262 9.47 -48.91 -12.13
C LEU A 262 9.42 -49.02 -13.67
N PHE A 263 9.38 -47.85 -14.34
CA PHE A 263 9.45 -47.83 -15.81
C PHE A 263 10.78 -48.40 -16.33
N VAL A 264 11.90 -47.99 -15.74
CA VAL A 264 13.23 -48.53 -16.07
C VAL A 264 13.33 -50.04 -15.80
N GLU A 265 12.74 -50.55 -14.72
CA GLU A 265 12.64 -51.99 -14.42
C GLU A 265 11.89 -52.74 -15.46
N LYS A 266 10.75 -52.20 -15.94
CA LYS A 266 9.99 -52.81 -17.02
C LYS A 266 10.75 -52.87 -18.34
N LEU A 267 11.48 -51.80 -18.68
CA LEU A 267 12.36 -51.80 -19.85
C LEU A 267 13.49 -52.83 -19.71
N GLN A 268 14.12 -52.93 -18.54
CA GLN A 268 15.15 -53.96 -18.26
C GLN A 268 14.62 -55.39 -18.49
N ASN A 269 13.41 -55.68 -18.01
CA ASN A 269 12.79 -56.98 -18.18
C ASN A 269 12.45 -57.26 -19.66
N ILE A 270 11.99 -56.28 -20.42
CA ILE A 270 11.73 -56.42 -21.86
C ILE A 270 13.04 -56.72 -22.61
N MET A 271 14.11 -55.98 -22.31
CA MET A 271 15.42 -56.18 -22.95
C MET A 271 16.00 -57.56 -22.63
N LYS A 272 15.79 -58.05 -21.39
CA LYS A 272 16.18 -59.43 -21.04
C LYS A 272 15.39 -60.45 -21.83
N GLN A 273 14.06 -60.33 -21.96
CA GLN A 273 13.24 -61.24 -22.77
C GLN A 273 13.65 -61.21 -24.24
N LEU A 274 13.96 -60.03 -24.80
CA LEU A 274 14.47 -59.91 -26.17
C LEU A 274 15.78 -60.61 -26.37
N LYS A 275 16.71 -60.50 -25.43
CA LYS A 275 18.03 -61.19 -25.44
C LYS A 275 17.86 -62.68 -25.36
N ASP A 276 17.04 -63.16 -24.42
CA ASP A 276 16.77 -64.60 -24.26
C ASP A 276 16.09 -65.15 -25.53
N GLY A 277 15.09 -64.47 -26.10
CA GLY A 277 14.46 -64.83 -27.34
C GLY A 277 15.36 -64.80 -28.58
N SER A 278 16.31 -63.84 -28.62
CA SER A 278 17.35 -63.84 -29.68
C SER A 278 18.28 -65.03 -29.57
N SER A 279 18.67 -65.44 -28.35
CA SER A 279 19.50 -66.61 -28.11
C SER A 279 18.78 -67.90 -28.51
N ASP A 280 17.46 -68.01 -28.22
CA ASP A 280 16.63 -69.16 -28.65
C ASP A 280 16.49 -69.20 -30.19
N MET A 281 16.40 -68.05 -30.85
CA MET A 281 16.37 -67.93 -32.31
C MET A 281 17.71 -68.39 -32.93
N ASP A 282 18.84 -68.05 -32.37
CA ASP A 282 20.15 -68.51 -32.82
C ASP A 282 20.27 -70.01 -32.68
N GLU A 283 19.81 -70.62 -31.57
CA GLU A 283 19.79 -72.08 -31.39
C GLU A 283 18.87 -72.79 -32.43
N VAL A 284 17.70 -72.19 -32.72
CA VAL A 284 16.78 -72.74 -33.77
C VAL A 284 17.41 -72.60 -35.15
N ALA A 285 18.05 -71.50 -35.46
CA ALA A 285 18.77 -71.30 -36.73
C ALA A 285 19.90 -72.32 -36.91
N ASP A 286 20.66 -72.60 -35.86
CA ASP A 286 21.72 -73.60 -35.86
C ASP A 286 21.14 -75.05 -36.09
N LYS A 287 20.05 -75.36 -35.44
CA LYS A 287 19.36 -76.61 -35.64
C LYS A 287 18.83 -76.75 -37.09
N MET A 288 18.25 -75.68 -37.63
CA MET A 288 17.81 -75.66 -39.04
C MET A 288 18.96 -75.85 -40.04
N ASN A 289 20.11 -75.20 -39.80
CA ASN A 289 21.30 -75.37 -40.63
C ASN A 289 21.82 -76.82 -40.61
N ARG A 290 21.88 -77.47 -39.44
CA ARG A 290 22.28 -78.86 -39.30
C ARG A 290 21.28 -79.80 -39.99
N GLN A 291 19.98 -79.59 -39.88
CA GLN A 291 18.95 -80.34 -40.60
C GLN A 291 19.06 -80.20 -42.10
N ALA A 292 19.27 -78.97 -42.58
CA ALA A 292 19.47 -78.70 -44.00
C ALA A 292 20.72 -79.40 -44.56
N GLY A 293 21.82 -79.41 -43.75
CA GLY A 293 23.03 -80.17 -44.06
C GLY A 293 22.77 -81.66 -44.18
N ASN A 294 22.06 -82.24 -43.20
CA ASN A 294 21.73 -83.69 -43.21
C ASN A 294 20.80 -84.07 -44.42
N ILE A 295 19.83 -83.19 -44.70
CA ILE A 295 18.95 -83.46 -45.91
C ILE A 295 19.78 -83.37 -47.19
N GLY A 296 20.76 -82.47 -47.28
CA GLY A 296 21.71 -82.37 -48.40
C GLY A 296 22.54 -83.64 -48.58
N GLU A 297 23.08 -84.22 -47.50
CA GLU A 297 23.79 -85.50 -47.54
C GLU A 297 22.90 -86.66 -47.91
N GLU A 298 21.71 -86.74 -47.33
CA GLU A 298 20.74 -87.78 -47.70
C GLU A 298 20.31 -87.65 -49.16
N THR A 299 20.13 -86.46 -49.68
CA THR A 299 19.77 -86.23 -51.09
C THR A 299 20.93 -86.63 -52.04
N MET A 300 22.20 -86.33 -51.65
CA MET A 300 23.36 -86.84 -52.40
C MET A 300 23.50 -88.34 -52.39
N ASN A 301 23.30 -88.94 -51.23
CA ASN A 301 23.33 -90.40 -51.10
C ASN A 301 22.23 -91.06 -51.93
N MET A 302 21.00 -90.46 -51.90
CA MET A 302 19.88 -90.98 -52.70
C MET A 302 20.18 -90.84 -54.21
N SER A 303 20.78 -89.74 -54.65
CA SER A 303 21.23 -89.52 -56.01
C SER A 303 22.36 -90.48 -56.43
N ALA A 304 23.22 -90.90 -55.49
CA ALA A 304 24.28 -91.86 -55.72
C ALA A 304 23.68 -93.36 -55.83
N VAL A 305 22.68 -93.65 -55.04
CA VAL A 305 21.99 -94.90 -55.10
C VAL A 305 21.15 -95.06 -56.40
N ASP A 306 20.50 -93.95 -56.80
CA ASP A 306 19.72 -93.92 -58.06
C ASP A 306 20.57 -94.17 -59.31
N ARG A 307 21.83 -93.58 -59.32
CA ARG A 307 22.81 -93.91 -60.39
C ARG A 307 23.35 -95.28 -60.39
N LYS A 308 23.32 -96.02 -59.27
CA LYS A 308 23.71 -97.42 -59.23
C LYS A 308 22.61 -98.39 -59.63
N SER A 309 21.36 -97.95 -59.71
CA SER A 309 20.18 -98.69 -60.03
C SER A 309 19.85 -98.67 -61.53
N VAL A 310 20.59 -97.89 -62.33
CA VAL A 310 20.33 -97.70 -63.77
C VAL A 310 21.48 -98.27 -64.65
N VAL A 311 22.32 -99.17 -64.09
CA VAL A 311 23.31 -99.93 -64.91
C VAL A 311 22.97 -101.41 -65.00
#